data_98523d6456c8290b2753e13c509fefaa
#
_entry.id   98523d6456c8290b2753e13c509fefaa
#
_cell.length_a   1.000
_cell.length_b   1.000
_cell.length_c   1.000
_cell.angle_alpha   90.00
_cell.angle_beta   90.00
_cell.angle_gamma   90.00
#
_symmetry.space_group_name_H-M   'P 1'
#
loop_
_entity.id
_entity.type
_entity.pdbx_description
1 polymer ?
#
loop_
_entity_poly.entity_id
_entity_poly.type
_entity_poly.pdbx_seq_one_letter_code
_entity_poly.pdbx_strand_id
1 'polypeptide(L)'
;MASARIADQGRTGRTGASGSGICPSCGARRMVDSAALLVDDILPRVPLRQWVLSAPFPLRFLFASHPQVMGKALGVVYRCIATHLIHKARLTHASAKTGAVTFIQRFGSALNLNVHFHMLFLDGVYRVSEDGEDDAPPVFRRVKAPSPEELQALVQTISQRLARFLVREGLLVQDAENSYLALESDDEDSPLPHLQQHSITYRIAVGPQQGRKVFTLQTIPPKHGEHPPLSPVGKEAGFSLHAGVTTAADQRDKLERICRYIARPAVSEKRLSLTHNGQVRYRLKTPYKDGTTHVIFEPLDFMARLAALVPKPRVNLTRFHGVFAPNSHHRVTITPARRGKGKPVDHDDQETTPEQQRQKMTWARRLKRVFNFDIEVCERCAGPVRVIACIDDPAVINAILTHLAKKEENERAATPTRAPPAITLIEQQLAQLTRKT
;
A
#
# COMPACT_ATOMS: atom_id res chain seq x y z
N MET A 1 17.48 12.82 21.71
CA MET A 1 16.27 12.69 22.54
C MET A 1 15.03 12.73 21.66
N ALA A 2 14.69 11.63 20.96
CA ALA A 2 13.45 11.49 20.18
C ALA A 2 13.03 10.00 20.05
N SER A 3 13.20 9.23 21.13
CA SER A 3 12.94 7.77 21.13
C SER A 3 11.78 7.34 22.00
N ALA A 4 10.98 8.22 22.57
CA ALA A 4 10.06 7.87 23.65
C ALA A 4 8.55 7.97 23.33
N ARG A 5 8.11 8.12 22.06
CA ARG A 5 6.67 8.33 21.78
C ARG A 5 6.02 7.33 20.82
N ILE A 6 6.59 6.16 20.63
CA ILE A 6 5.93 5.07 19.88
C ILE A 6 5.23 4.06 20.81
N ALA A 7 5.48 4.12 22.12
CA ALA A 7 4.97 3.16 23.08
C ALA A 7 3.50 3.35 23.50
N ASP A 8 2.82 4.46 23.12
CA ASP A 8 1.44 4.75 23.55
C ASP A 8 0.38 4.50 22.48
N GLN A 9 0.66 3.68 21.47
CA GLN A 9 -0.32 3.32 20.43
C GLN A 9 -1.20 2.12 20.74
N GLY A 10 -1.21 1.64 21.97
CA GLY A 10 -2.20 0.67 22.47
C GLY A 10 -3.60 1.26 22.71
N ARG A 11 -3.72 2.58 22.79
CA ARG A 11 -4.99 3.30 22.89
C ARG A 11 -5.21 4.12 21.64
N THR A 12 -6.06 3.65 20.76
CA THR A 12 -6.47 4.28 19.49
C THR A 12 -5.32 4.40 18.49
N GLY A 13 -5.43 3.76 17.32
CA GLY A 13 -4.51 3.87 16.20
C GLY A 13 -4.38 5.29 15.65
N ARG A 14 -3.85 6.19 16.45
CA ARG A 14 -3.37 7.50 16.04
C ARG A 14 -1.97 7.34 15.49
N THR A 15 -1.87 6.93 14.22
CA THR A 15 -0.73 7.34 13.43
C THR A 15 -0.86 8.84 13.26
N GLY A 16 -0.29 9.60 14.19
CA GLY A 16 -0.27 11.05 14.12
C GLY A 16 0.25 11.47 12.74
N ALA A 17 -0.52 12.26 12.03
CA ALA A 17 -0.15 12.89 10.76
C ALA A 17 0.89 14.01 10.99
N SER A 18 1.91 13.76 11.79
CA SER A 18 3.06 14.65 11.97
C SER A 18 4.20 14.19 11.05
N GLY A 19 4.10 14.54 9.83
CA GLY A 19 5.08 14.29 8.77
C GLY A 19 4.34 14.12 7.47
N SER A 20 4.56 15.03 6.54
CA SER A 20 3.96 15.02 5.22
C SER A 20 4.07 13.62 4.61
N GLY A 21 2.95 12.96 4.30
CA GLY A 21 2.90 11.63 3.65
C GLY A 21 3.57 11.61 2.26
N ILE A 22 4.23 12.68 1.89
CA ILE A 22 4.88 12.97 0.62
C ILE A 22 6.35 12.56 0.63
N CYS A 23 7.05 12.66 1.77
CA CYS A 23 8.46 12.31 1.85
C CYS A 23 8.67 10.81 1.55
N PRO A 24 9.41 10.44 0.48
CA PRO A 24 9.62 9.03 0.11
C PRO A 24 10.33 8.22 1.20
N SER A 25 11.29 8.83 1.90
CA SER A 25 12.04 8.19 2.97
C SER A 25 11.18 7.91 4.20
N CYS A 26 10.45 8.92 4.70
CA CYS A 26 9.51 8.74 5.80
C CYS A 26 8.38 7.77 5.43
N GLY A 27 7.90 7.84 4.19
CA GLY A 27 6.90 6.93 3.64
C GLY A 27 7.39 5.50 3.58
N ALA A 28 8.63 5.27 3.13
CA ALA A 28 9.26 3.94 3.10
C ALA A 28 9.41 3.36 4.51
N ARG A 29 9.85 4.15 5.47
CA ARG A 29 9.95 3.72 6.88
C ARG A 29 8.60 3.29 7.45
N ARG A 30 7.56 4.12 7.25
CA ARG A 30 6.19 3.77 7.69
C ARG A 30 5.64 2.53 7.00
N MET A 31 5.93 2.37 5.71
CA MET A 31 5.55 1.17 4.95
C MET A 31 6.10 -0.10 5.61
N VAL A 32 7.38 -0.08 5.98
CA VAL A 32 8.03 -1.21 6.65
C VAL A 32 7.44 -1.47 8.02
N ASP A 33 7.30 -0.42 8.84
CA ASP A 33 6.76 -0.53 10.19
C ASP A 33 5.29 -1.03 10.17
N SER A 34 4.48 -0.51 9.24
CA SER A 34 3.09 -0.95 9.08
C SER A 34 2.99 -2.40 8.60
N ALA A 35 3.84 -2.81 7.66
CA ALA A 35 3.84 -4.20 7.17
C ALA A 35 4.26 -5.17 8.28
N ALA A 36 5.31 -4.85 9.04
CA ALA A 36 5.74 -5.66 10.17
C ALA A 36 4.65 -5.75 11.25
N LEU A 37 4.03 -4.62 11.64
CA LEU A 37 2.91 -4.60 12.58
C LEU A 37 1.78 -5.53 12.14
N LEU A 38 1.40 -5.47 10.88
CA LEU A 38 0.31 -6.30 10.39
C LEU A 38 0.66 -7.77 10.38
N VAL A 39 1.84 -8.10 9.89
CA VAL A 39 2.27 -9.49 9.75
C VAL A 39 2.55 -10.11 11.12
N ASP A 40 3.22 -9.41 12.01
CA ASP A 40 3.66 -10.00 13.27
C ASP A 40 2.58 -9.95 14.36
N ASP A 41 1.75 -8.87 14.39
CA ASP A 41 0.84 -8.64 15.53
C ASP A 41 -0.65 -8.83 15.22
N ILE A 42 -1.07 -8.62 13.98
CA ILE A 42 -2.50 -8.51 13.65
C ILE A 42 -3.01 -9.69 12.82
N LEU A 43 -2.31 -10.04 11.74
CA LEU A 43 -2.81 -11.01 10.78
C LEU A 43 -2.42 -12.43 11.20
N PRO A 44 -3.39 -13.30 11.52
CA PRO A 44 -3.13 -14.66 11.98
C PRO A 44 -2.53 -15.52 10.86
N ARG A 45 -2.05 -16.71 11.23
CA ARG A 45 -1.52 -17.71 10.29
C ARG A 45 -2.64 -18.52 9.64
N VAL A 46 -3.47 -17.82 8.89
CA VAL A 46 -4.56 -18.39 8.05
C VAL A 46 -4.52 -17.77 6.67
N PRO A 47 -5.15 -18.38 5.66
CA PRO A 47 -5.22 -17.79 4.33
C PRO A 47 -5.90 -16.41 4.34
N LEU A 48 -5.32 -15.48 3.56
CA LEU A 48 -5.81 -14.11 3.40
C LEU A 48 -6.03 -13.81 1.91
N ARG A 49 -6.99 -12.96 1.61
CA ARG A 49 -7.30 -12.47 0.27
C ARG A 49 -7.33 -10.96 0.23
N GLN A 50 -6.65 -10.40 -0.75
CA GLN A 50 -6.73 -8.97 -1.03
C GLN A 50 -7.93 -8.70 -1.94
N TRP A 51 -8.80 -7.81 -1.47
CA TRP A 51 -9.89 -7.21 -2.23
C TRP A 51 -9.51 -5.77 -2.56
N VAL A 52 -9.73 -5.36 -3.81
CA VAL A 52 -9.47 -3.98 -4.23
C VAL A 52 -10.76 -3.43 -4.80
N LEU A 53 -11.29 -2.39 -4.17
CA LEU A 53 -12.46 -1.66 -4.65
C LEU A 53 -12.05 -0.27 -5.13
N SER A 54 -12.30 0.02 -6.40
CA SER A 54 -12.18 1.36 -6.98
C SER A 54 -13.56 1.98 -7.13
N ALA A 55 -13.69 3.24 -6.73
CA ALA A 55 -14.92 4.00 -6.83
C ALA A 55 -14.98 4.83 -8.14
N PRO A 56 -16.18 5.18 -8.64
CA PRO A 56 -16.35 6.11 -9.75
C PRO A 56 -15.80 7.50 -9.42
N PHE A 57 -15.46 8.28 -10.45
CA PHE A 57 -14.78 9.58 -10.31
C PHE A 57 -15.48 10.54 -9.33
N PRO A 58 -16.80 10.75 -9.37
CA PRO A 58 -17.45 11.66 -8.43
C PRO A 58 -17.27 11.25 -6.97
N LEU A 59 -17.34 9.94 -6.69
CA LEU A 59 -17.15 9.44 -5.33
C LEU A 59 -15.70 9.53 -4.86
N ARG A 60 -14.70 9.54 -5.76
CA ARG A 60 -13.30 9.78 -5.36
C ARG A 60 -13.11 11.17 -4.77
N PHE A 61 -13.78 12.17 -5.37
CA PHE A 61 -13.77 13.53 -4.84
C PHE A 61 -14.49 13.60 -3.48
N LEU A 62 -15.70 13.07 -3.40
CA LEU A 62 -16.47 13.01 -2.15
C LEU A 62 -15.65 12.35 -1.02
N PHE A 63 -15.02 11.20 -1.29
CA PHE A 63 -14.22 10.49 -0.28
C PHE A 63 -12.93 11.23 0.09
N ALA A 64 -12.36 12.01 -0.83
CA ALA A 64 -11.18 12.81 -0.55
C ALA A 64 -11.49 14.02 0.33
N SER A 65 -12.62 14.68 0.07
CA SER A 65 -13.07 15.90 0.77
C SER A 65 -13.83 15.61 2.07
N HIS A 66 -14.58 14.48 2.14
CA HIS A 66 -15.43 14.09 3.29
C HIS A 66 -14.99 12.74 3.89
N PRO A 67 -13.93 12.72 4.72
CA PRO A 67 -13.40 11.47 5.30
C PRO A 67 -14.37 10.70 6.18
N GLN A 68 -15.35 11.39 6.79
CA GLN A 68 -16.38 10.75 7.61
C GLN A 68 -17.34 9.93 6.74
N VAL A 69 -17.78 10.49 5.61
CA VAL A 69 -18.60 9.81 4.61
C VAL A 69 -17.87 8.61 4.05
N MET A 70 -16.60 8.78 3.71
CA MET A 70 -15.73 7.68 3.28
C MET A 70 -15.67 6.56 4.33
N GLY A 71 -15.55 6.89 5.61
CA GLY A 71 -15.52 5.91 6.70
C GLY A 71 -16.82 5.12 6.81
N LYS A 72 -17.97 5.77 6.71
CA LYS A 72 -19.30 5.11 6.70
C LYS A 72 -19.49 4.24 5.46
N ALA A 73 -19.11 4.75 4.27
CA ALA A 73 -19.12 4.01 3.01
C ALA A 73 -18.26 2.73 3.07
N LEU A 74 -17.06 2.83 3.62
CA LEU A 74 -16.18 1.68 3.83
C LEU A 74 -16.82 0.64 4.76
N GLY A 75 -17.56 1.07 5.78
CA GLY A 75 -18.34 0.18 6.63
C GLY A 75 -19.43 -0.58 5.87
N VAL A 76 -20.08 0.05 4.88
CA VAL A 76 -21.04 -0.63 3.98
C VAL A 76 -20.33 -1.69 3.14
N VAL A 77 -19.20 -1.32 2.52
CA VAL A 77 -18.39 -2.25 1.70
C VAL A 77 -17.93 -3.46 2.50
N TYR A 78 -17.37 -3.23 3.70
CA TYR A 78 -16.95 -4.30 4.59
C TYR A 78 -18.10 -5.27 4.90
N ARG A 79 -19.28 -4.77 5.27
CA ARG A 79 -20.44 -5.63 5.57
C ARG A 79 -20.90 -6.44 4.38
N CYS A 80 -20.85 -5.88 3.16
CA CYS A 80 -21.20 -6.64 1.97
C CYS A 80 -20.28 -7.84 1.76
N ILE A 81 -18.95 -7.61 1.83
CA ILE A 81 -17.96 -8.68 1.64
C ILE A 81 -18.02 -9.69 2.80
N ALA A 82 -18.14 -9.21 4.04
CA ALA A 82 -18.26 -10.08 5.22
C ALA A 82 -19.49 -11.01 5.13
N THR A 83 -20.65 -10.45 4.76
CA THR A 83 -21.87 -11.24 4.56
C THR A 83 -21.70 -12.29 3.46
N HIS A 84 -21.08 -11.91 2.33
CA HIS A 84 -20.77 -12.86 1.25
C HIS A 84 -19.91 -14.04 1.76
N LEU A 85 -18.83 -13.77 2.51
CA LEU A 85 -17.95 -14.81 3.06
C LEU A 85 -18.67 -15.72 4.06
N ILE A 86 -19.51 -15.16 4.94
CA ILE A 86 -20.29 -15.90 5.94
C ILE A 86 -21.30 -16.81 5.26
N HIS A 87 -22.07 -16.31 4.29
CA HIS A 87 -23.05 -17.12 3.53
C HIS A 87 -22.34 -18.19 2.72
N LYS A 88 -21.19 -17.89 2.11
CA LYS A 88 -20.40 -18.86 1.37
C LYS A 88 -19.85 -19.98 2.28
N ALA A 89 -19.62 -19.69 3.54
CA ALA A 89 -19.30 -20.70 4.56
C ALA A 89 -20.53 -21.49 5.03
N ARG A 90 -21.75 -21.17 4.55
CA ARG A 90 -23.03 -21.73 4.99
C ARG A 90 -23.25 -21.54 6.50
N LEU A 91 -22.93 -20.37 7.00
CA LEU A 91 -23.06 -19.96 8.40
C LEU A 91 -23.84 -18.64 8.51
N THR A 92 -24.22 -18.28 9.72
CA THR A 92 -24.96 -17.05 10.05
C THR A 92 -24.01 -16.00 10.65
N HIS A 93 -24.49 -14.76 10.76
CA HIS A 93 -23.75 -13.71 11.48
C HIS A 93 -23.62 -13.98 12.99
N ALA A 94 -24.48 -14.83 13.57
CA ALA A 94 -24.36 -15.26 14.96
C ALA A 94 -23.19 -16.24 15.12
N SER A 95 -23.16 -17.29 14.29
CA SER A 95 -22.21 -18.41 14.40
C SER A 95 -20.86 -18.20 13.69
N ALA A 96 -20.69 -17.09 12.92
CA ALA A 96 -19.45 -16.84 12.20
C ALA A 96 -19.05 -15.36 12.19
N LYS A 97 -17.75 -15.13 12.29
CA LYS A 97 -17.12 -13.81 12.22
C LYS A 97 -15.99 -13.82 11.20
N THR A 98 -15.80 -12.71 10.50
CA THR A 98 -14.64 -12.48 9.65
C THR A 98 -13.96 -11.16 10.01
N GLY A 99 -12.84 -10.87 9.41
CA GLY A 99 -12.12 -9.64 9.65
C GLY A 99 -11.36 -9.15 8.44
N ALA A 100 -11.13 -7.84 8.41
CA ALA A 100 -10.34 -7.20 7.37
C ALA A 100 -9.49 -6.06 7.91
N VAL A 101 -8.34 -5.86 7.28
CA VAL A 101 -7.56 -4.62 7.40
C VAL A 101 -7.67 -3.89 6.08
N THR A 102 -8.15 -2.66 6.11
CA THR A 102 -8.31 -1.82 4.93
C THR A 102 -7.28 -0.70 4.91
N PHE A 103 -6.62 -0.56 3.78
CA PHE A 103 -5.79 0.60 3.45
C PHE A 103 -6.51 1.47 2.44
N ILE A 104 -6.66 2.73 2.76
CA ILE A 104 -7.22 3.75 1.89
C ILE A 104 -6.06 4.37 1.11
N GLN A 105 -5.88 3.95 -0.14
CA GLN A 105 -4.92 4.57 -1.04
C GLN A 105 -5.56 5.75 -1.76
N ARG A 106 -4.83 6.88 -1.85
CA ARG A 106 -5.34 8.12 -2.42
C ARG A 106 -4.76 8.44 -3.80
N PHE A 107 -3.79 7.67 -4.29
CA PHE A 107 -3.05 8.00 -5.50
C PHE A 107 -3.18 6.93 -6.59
N GLY A 108 -3.21 7.38 -7.83
CA GLY A 108 -3.12 6.54 -9.03
C GLY A 108 -1.69 6.43 -9.58
N SER A 109 -1.56 5.78 -10.73
CA SER A 109 -0.27 5.51 -11.39
C SER A 109 0.47 6.77 -11.83
N ALA A 110 -0.25 7.85 -12.14
CA ALA A 110 0.27 9.14 -12.60
C ALA A 110 0.26 10.22 -11.52
N LEU A 111 0.32 9.86 -10.25
CA LEU A 111 0.22 10.76 -9.10
C LEU A 111 -1.09 11.58 -9.06
N ASN A 112 -2.11 11.12 -9.76
CA ASN A 112 -3.45 11.69 -9.69
C ASN A 112 -4.17 11.22 -8.43
N LEU A 113 -5.08 12.04 -7.92
CA LEU A 113 -5.95 11.65 -6.82
C LEU A 113 -6.88 10.53 -7.27
N ASN A 114 -6.75 9.38 -6.63
CA ASN A 114 -7.53 8.19 -6.91
C ASN A 114 -7.77 7.43 -5.61
N VAL A 115 -8.89 7.75 -4.95
CA VAL A 115 -9.26 7.07 -3.70
C VAL A 115 -9.80 5.68 -4.03
N HIS A 116 -9.14 4.67 -3.50
CA HIS A 116 -9.54 3.27 -3.63
C HIS A 116 -9.13 2.48 -2.39
N PHE A 117 -9.77 1.33 -2.18
CA PHE A 117 -9.62 0.54 -0.97
C PHE A 117 -8.90 -0.76 -1.27
N HIS A 118 -7.76 -0.97 -0.63
CA HIS A 118 -7.09 -2.25 -0.55
C HIS A 118 -7.47 -2.91 0.78
N MET A 119 -8.20 -4.01 0.72
CA MET A 119 -8.73 -4.70 1.89
C MET A 119 -8.12 -6.10 1.98
N LEU A 120 -7.41 -6.39 3.06
CA LEU A 120 -6.91 -7.74 3.37
C LEU A 120 -7.93 -8.42 4.26
N PHE A 121 -8.77 -9.25 3.67
CA PHE A 121 -9.73 -10.11 4.37
C PHE A 121 -9.14 -11.46 4.70
N LEU A 122 -9.63 -12.06 5.78
CA LEU A 122 -9.54 -13.50 5.96
C LEU A 122 -10.15 -14.20 4.74
N ASP A 123 -9.47 -15.20 4.16
CA ASP A 123 -10.02 -16.02 3.06
C ASP A 123 -10.97 -17.10 3.61
N GLY A 124 -11.83 -16.66 4.54
CA GLY A 124 -12.74 -17.50 5.30
C GLY A 124 -13.37 -16.75 6.49
N VAL A 125 -13.87 -17.54 7.43
CA VAL A 125 -14.55 -17.08 8.63
C VAL A 125 -14.08 -17.86 9.85
N TYR A 126 -14.14 -17.26 11.02
CA TYR A 126 -14.04 -17.97 12.28
C TYR A 126 -15.45 -18.39 12.74
N ARG A 127 -15.62 -19.67 12.99
CA ARG A 127 -16.81 -20.19 13.67
C ARG A 127 -16.69 -19.84 15.15
N VAL A 128 -17.75 -19.27 15.71
CA VAL A 128 -17.86 -18.88 17.11
C VAL A 128 -19.10 -19.57 17.70
N SER A 129 -19.13 -19.82 19.02
CA SER A 129 -20.31 -20.32 19.71
C SER A 129 -21.42 -19.27 19.68
N GLU A 130 -22.67 -19.69 19.48
CA GLU A 130 -23.83 -18.78 19.46
C GLU A 130 -24.22 -18.31 20.86
N ASP A 131 -24.00 -19.14 21.85
CA ASP A 131 -24.47 -18.93 23.24
C ASP A 131 -23.48 -18.16 24.11
N GLY A 132 -22.27 -17.88 23.63
CA GLY A 132 -21.24 -17.11 24.37
C GLY A 132 -20.70 -17.80 25.63
N GLU A 133 -21.18 -19.00 25.97
CA GLU A 133 -20.81 -19.76 27.17
C GLU A 133 -19.70 -20.80 26.92
N ASP A 134 -19.42 -21.14 25.64
CA ASP A 134 -18.30 -22.01 25.31
C ASP A 134 -17.00 -21.18 25.22
N ASP A 135 -16.10 -21.40 26.16
CA ASP A 135 -14.71 -20.91 26.13
C ASP A 135 -13.87 -21.53 24.98
N ALA A 136 -14.52 -22.26 24.06
CA ALA A 136 -13.86 -22.89 22.95
C ALA A 136 -13.24 -21.84 22.00
N PRO A 137 -11.97 -21.98 21.64
CA PRO A 137 -11.31 -21.02 20.78
C PRO A 137 -11.96 -20.99 19.38
N PRO A 138 -12.11 -19.81 18.76
CA PRO A 138 -12.68 -19.67 17.42
C PRO A 138 -11.95 -20.53 16.38
N VAL A 139 -12.67 -21.37 15.63
CA VAL A 139 -12.11 -22.28 14.63
C VAL A 139 -12.21 -21.65 13.24
N PHE A 140 -11.09 -21.56 12.54
CA PHE A 140 -11.05 -20.99 11.18
C PHE A 140 -11.60 -21.97 10.15
N ARG A 141 -12.55 -21.50 9.36
CA ARG A 141 -13.12 -22.21 8.21
C ARG A 141 -12.84 -21.43 6.92
N ARG A 142 -12.01 -22.03 6.05
CA ARG A 142 -11.71 -21.47 4.72
C ARG A 142 -12.93 -21.53 3.81
N VAL A 143 -13.09 -20.54 2.93
CA VAL A 143 -14.07 -20.52 1.85
C VAL A 143 -13.37 -20.58 0.48
N LYS A 144 -14.11 -21.04 -0.54
CA LYS A 144 -13.64 -21.03 -1.93
C LYS A 144 -13.48 -19.59 -2.42
N ALA A 145 -12.54 -19.37 -3.36
CA ALA A 145 -12.41 -18.10 -4.05
C ALA A 145 -13.75 -17.65 -4.66
N PRO A 146 -14.02 -16.33 -4.70
CA PRO A 146 -15.22 -15.86 -5.39
C PRO A 146 -15.11 -16.11 -6.89
N SER A 147 -16.21 -16.55 -7.50
CA SER A 147 -16.32 -16.65 -8.97
C SER A 147 -16.48 -15.26 -9.61
N PRO A 148 -16.30 -15.12 -10.93
CA PRO A 148 -16.56 -13.86 -11.63
C PRO A 148 -18.01 -13.38 -11.44
N GLU A 149 -18.99 -14.29 -11.45
CA GLU A 149 -20.42 -14.01 -11.26
C GLU A 149 -20.68 -13.51 -9.84
N GLU A 150 -20.08 -14.15 -8.84
CA GLU A 150 -20.16 -13.73 -7.44
C GLU A 150 -19.56 -12.33 -7.23
N LEU A 151 -18.44 -12.03 -7.91
CA LEU A 151 -17.83 -10.69 -7.86
C LEU A 151 -18.72 -9.64 -8.51
N GLN A 152 -19.37 -9.98 -9.63
CA GLN A 152 -20.32 -9.10 -10.32
C GLN A 152 -21.54 -8.81 -9.43
N ALA A 153 -22.15 -9.83 -8.86
CA ALA A 153 -23.29 -9.68 -7.95
C ALA A 153 -22.90 -8.88 -6.69
N LEU A 154 -21.69 -9.09 -6.17
CA LEU A 154 -21.21 -8.40 -4.98
C LEU A 154 -20.96 -6.92 -5.25
N VAL A 155 -20.32 -6.56 -6.38
CA VAL A 155 -20.08 -5.15 -6.73
C VAL A 155 -21.39 -4.42 -7.01
N GLN A 156 -22.38 -5.09 -7.62
CA GLN A 156 -23.73 -4.56 -7.78
C GLN A 156 -24.41 -4.30 -6.44
N THR A 157 -24.33 -5.25 -5.50
CA THR A 157 -24.85 -5.06 -4.14
C THR A 157 -24.17 -3.89 -3.42
N ILE A 158 -22.84 -3.76 -3.57
CA ILE A 158 -22.07 -2.65 -3.00
C ILE A 158 -22.51 -1.31 -3.58
N SER A 159 -22.62 -1.20 -4.92
CA SER A 159 -23.04 0.04 -5.59
C SER A 159 -24.43 0.48 -5.15
N GLN A 160 -25.40 -0.43 -5.12
CA GLN A 160 -26.78 -0.16 -4.69
C GLN A 160 -26.86 0.26 -3.22
N ARG A 161 -26.13 -0.40 -2.33
CA ARG A 161 -26.12 -0.04 -0.89
C ARG A 161 -25.42 1.28 -0.64
N LEU A 162 -24.36 1.58 -1.39
CA LEU A 162 -23.70 2.88 -1.32
C LEU A 162 -24.59 4.00 -1.85
N ALA A 163 -25.29 3.81 -2.97
CA ALA A 163 -26.24 4.77 -3.50
C ALA A 163 -27.34 5.09 -2.46
N ARG A 164 -27.99 4.06 -1.89
CA ARG A 164 -29.00 4.24 -0.82
C ARG A 164 -28.43 4.94 0.41
N PHE A 165 -27.19 4.63 0.78
CA PHE A 165 -26.50 5.32 1.87
C PHE A 165 -26.32 6.80 1.55
N LEU A 166 -25.84 7.16 0.36
CA LEU A 166 -25.59 8.54 -0.06
C LEU A 166 -26.88 9.34 -0.19
N VAL A 167 -27.97 8.74 -0.69
CA VAL A 167 -29.30 9.37 -0.73
C VAL A 167 -29.77 9.69 0.69
N ARG A 168 -29.68 8.74 1.62
CA ARG A 168 -30.08 8.94 3.01
C ARG A 168 -29.26 10.01 3.75
N GLU A 169 -27.98 10.18 3.39
CA GLU A 169 -27.12 11.24 3.93
C GLU A 169 -27.35 12.60 3.21
N GLY A 170 -28.26 12.67 2.22
CA GLY A 170 -28.52 13.90 1.44
C GLY A 170 -27.42 14.26 0.46
N LEU A 171 -26.46 13.35 0.21
CA LEU A 171 -25.29 13.59 -0.65
C LEU A 171 -25.52 13.17 -2.10
N LEU A 172 -26.53 12.37 -2.38
CA LEU A 172 -26.91 11.95 -3.73
C LEU A 172 -28.38 12.32 -3.95
N VAL A 173 -28.62 13.21 -4.89
CA VAL A 173 -29.97 13.55 -5.35
C VAL A 173 -30.26 12.71 -6.58
N GLN A 174 -31.39 12.04 -6.58
CA GLN A 174 -31.91 11.27 -7.69
C GLN A 174 -33.21 11.94 -8.15
N ASP A 175 -33.26 12.43 -9.37
CA ASP A 175 -34.48 12.79 -10.05
C ASP A 175 -34.82 11.76 -11.14
N ALA A 176 -35.90 11.97 -11.87
CA ALA A 176 -36.41 11.00 -12.83
C ALA A 176 -35.42 10.63 -13.96
N GLU A 177 -34.48 11.51 -14.28
CA GLU A 177 -33.56 11.34 -15.43
C GLU A 177 -32.09 11.29 -15.02
N ASN A 178 -31.71 11.87 -13.88
CA ASN A 178 -30.30 12.04 -13.48
C ASN A 178 -30.04 11.77 -11.99
N SER A 179 -28.82 11.44 -11.71
CA SER A 179 -28.30 11.35 -10.33
C SER A 179 -27.06 12.22 -10.22
N TYR A 180 -27.04 13.17 -9.27
CA TYR A 180 -25.90 14.05 -9.03
C TYR A 180 -25.55 14.15 -7.55
N LEU A 181 -24.28 14.43 -7.27
CA LEU A 181 -23.81 14.65 -5.91
C LEU A 181 -24.10 16.11 -5.49
N ALA A 182 -24.87 16.28 -4.44
CA ALA A 182 -25.04 17.55 -3.75
C ALA A 182 -23.85 17.71 -2.79
N LEU A 183 -22.84 18.45 -3.21
CA LEU A 183 -21.65 18.72 -2.41
C LEU A 183 -21.67 20.20 -2.01
N GLU A 184 -21.94 20.47 -0.75
CA GLU A 184 -21.66 21.77 -0.16
C GLU A 184 -20.16 21.84 0.13
N SER A 185 -19.51 22.93 -0.25
CA SER A 185 -18.11 23.17 0.10
C SER A 185 -18.06 23.74 1.51
N ASP A 186 -17.71 22.91 2.50
CA ASP A 186 -17.52 23.34 3.91
C ASP A 186 -16.40 24.40 4.08
N ASP A 187 -15.66 24.74 3.03
CA ASP A 187 -14.43 25.52 3.12
C ASP A 187 -14.19 26.26 1.79
N GLU A 188 -14.97 27.32 1.56
CA GLU A 188 -14.92 28.12 0.31
C GLU A 188 -13.54 28.77 0.09
N ASP A 189 -12.79 29.05 1.15
CA ASP A 189 -11.48 29.69 1.10
C ASP A 189 -10.33 28.67 0.89
N SER A 190 -10.59 27.38 0.97
CA SER A 190 -9.54 26.35 0.84
C SER A 190 -9.23 26.03 -0.64
N PRO A 191 -7.98 26.13 -1.08
CA PRO A 191 -7.60 25.74 -2.45
C PRO A 191 -7.65 24.21 -2.65
N LEU A 192 -7.76 23.42 -1.59
CA LEU A 192 -7.65 21.97 -1.65
C LEU A 192 -8.72 21.27 -2.50
N PRO A 193 -10.02 21.62 -2.43
CA PRO A 193 -11.05 21.05 -3.30
C PRO A 193 -10.73 21.24 -4.79
N HIS A 194 -10.30 22.44 -5.18
CA HIS A 194 -9.89 22.75 -6.55
C HIS A 194 -8.71 21.87 -7.02
N LEU A 195 -7.65 21.75 -6.20
CA LEU A 195 -6.51 20.89 -6.50
C LEU A 195 -6.92 19.42 -6.66
N GLN A 196 -7.84 18.96 -5.80
CA GLN A 196 -8.34 17.59 -5.83
C GLN A 196 -9.16 17.29 -7.08
N GLN A 197 -10.05 18.19 -7.51
CA GLN A 197 -10.85 18.03 -8.73
C GLN A 197 -9.96 17.95 -9.98
N HIS A 198 -8.98 18.86 -10.11
CA HIS A 198 -8.04 18.86 -11.23
C HIS A 198 -7.16 17.59 -11.22
N SER A 199 -6.72 17.16 -10.03
CA SER A 199 -5.94 15.94 -9.88
C SER A 199 -6.71 14.69 -10.32
N ILE A 200 -8.00 14.56 -9.95
CA ILE A 200 -8.85 13.43 -10.34
C ILE A 200 -9.05 13.38 -11.86
N THR A 201 -9.29 14.53 -12.48
CA THR A 201 -9.57 14.64 -13.92
C THR A 201 -8.33 14.71 -14.81
N TYR A 202 -7.14 14.50 -14.24
CA TYR A 202 -5.84 14.57 -14.95
C TYR A 202 -5.58 15.93 -15.61
N ARG A 203 -6.02 17.01 -14.97
CA ARG A 203 -5.83 18.38 -15.44
C ARG A 203 -4.79 19.11 -14.59
N ILE A 204 -4.15 20.11 -15.17
CA ILE A 204 -3.23 21.02 -14.49
C ILE A 204 -4.08 21.94 -13.60
N ALA A 205 -3.72 22.01 -12.30
CA ALA A 205 -4.49 22.76 -11.32
C ALA A 205 -4.08 24.21 -11.19
N VAL A 206 -2.83 24.55 -11.52
CA VAL A 206 -2.24 25.88 -11.26
C VAL A 206 -1.33 26.32 -12.41
N GLY A 207 -1.12 27.64 -12.51
CA GLY A 207 -0.21 28.26 -13.49
C GLY A 207 -0.85 28.54 -14.85
N PRO A 208 -0.06 29.02 -15.84
CA PRO A 208 -0.58 29.48 -17.15
C PRO A 208 -1.28 28.38 -17.97
N GLN A 209 -1.05 27.13 -17.65
CA GLN A 209 -1.64 25.97 -18.33
C GLN A 209 -2.83 25.37 -17.55
N GLN A 210 -3.36 26.08 -16.56
CA GLN A 210 -4.49 25.62 -15.74
C GLN A 210 -5.66 25.14 -16.61
N GLY A 211 -6.29 24.03 -16.20
CA GLY A 211 -7.43 23.43 -16.91
C GLY A 211 -7.06 22.52 -18.08
N ARG A 212 -5.84 22.60 -18.60
CA ARG A 212 -5.37 21.70 -19.67
C ARG A 212 -5.08 20.31 -19.12
N LYS A 213 -5.09 19.30 -20.01
CA LYS A 213 -4.63 17.95 -19.66
C LYS A 213 -3.14 17.97 -19.32
N VAL A 214 -2.74 17.11 -18.39
CA VAL A 214 -1.32 16.92 -18.03
C VAL A 214 -0.56 16.41 -19.24
N PHE A 215 0.66 16.89 -19.42
CA PHE A 215 1.53 16.46 -20.51
C PHE A 215 1.98 15.02 -20.29
N THR A 216 1.96 14.24 -21.36
CA THR A 216 2.36 12.83 -21.36
C THR A 216 3.39 12.57 -22.44
N LEU A 217 4.28 11.60 -22.20
CA LEU A 217 5.28 11.17 -23.16
C LEU A 217 5.06 9.69 -23.49
N GLN A 218 4.86 9.42 -24.78
CA GLN A 218 4.77 8.08 -25.34
C GLN A 218 6.15 7.67 -25.86
N THR A 219 6.69 6.58 -25.36
CA THR A 219 8.01 6.05 -25.78
C THR A 219 7.96 4.64 -26.32
N ILE A 220 6.79 4.02 -26.29
CA ILE A 220 6.53 2.70 -26.87
C ILE A 220 5.28 2.76 -27.74
N PRO A 221 5.16 1.90 -28.75
CA PRO A 221 3.95 1.86 -29.59
C PRO A 221 2.72 1.48 -28.76
N PRO A 222 1.53 1.96 -29.15
CA PRO A 222 0.27 1.56 -28.54
C PRO A 222 0.04 0.05 -28.64
N LYS A 223 -0.47 -0.54 -27.57
CA LYS A 223 -0.88 -1.96 -27.60
C LYS A 223 -2.25 -2.08 -28.27
N HIS A 224 -2.27 -2.62 -29.47
CA HIS A 224 -3.51 -2.94 -30.18
C HIS A 224 -3.90 -4.40 -29.89
N GLY A 225 -5.14 -4.62 -29.46
CA GLY A 225 -5.82 -5.90 -29.58
C GLY A 225 -5.66 -6.97 -28.50
N GLU A 226 -4.82 -6.84 -27.52
CA GLU A 226 -4.83 -7.79 -26.40
C GLU A 226 -5.78 -7.35 -25.29
N HIS A 227 -6.96 -7.96 -25.23
CA HIS A 227 -7.73 -7.99 -24.00
C HIS A 227 -6.89 -8.74 -22.95
N PRO A 228 -6.57 -8.12 -21.80
CA PRO A 228 -5.90 -8.88 -20.74
C PRO A 228 -6.77 -10.09 -20.42
N PRO A 229 -6.14 -11.25 -20.11
CA PRO A 229 -6.89 -12.41 -19.70
C PRO A 229 -7.86 -12.01 -18.61
N LEU A 230 -9.08 -12.51 -18.68
CA LEU A 230 -10.19 -12.23 -17.76
C LEU A 230 -9.73 -12.43 -16.30
N SER A 231 -9.08 -11.42 -15.75
CA SER A 231 -8.90 -11.34 -14.30
C SER A 231 -10.30 -11.22 -13.70
N PRO A 232 -10.65 -11.98 -12.66
CA PRO A 232 -11.97 -11.92 -12.07
C PRO A 232 -12.22 -10.53 -11.47
N VAL A 233 -12.86 -9.67 -12.24
CA VAL A 233 -13.19 -8.28 -11.87
C VAL A 233 -14.66 -8.06 -12.08
N GLY A 234 -15.40 -7.80 -11.00
CA GLY A 234 -16.76 -7.29 -11.08
C GLY A 234 -16.74 -5.79 -11.40
N LYS A 235 -17.62 -5.33 -12.30
CA LYS A 235 -17.77 -3.90 -12.66
C LYS A 235 -19.23 -3.51 -12.68
N GLU A 236 -19.57 -2.43 -11.97
CA GLU A 236 -20.94 -1.91 -11.91
C GLU A 236 -20.94 -0.41 -11.61
N ALA A 237 -21.69 0.38 -12.36
CA ALA A 237 -21.88 1.82 -12.14
C ALA A 237 -20.57 2.60 -11.87
N GLY A 238 -19.48 2.27 -12.59
CA GLY A 238 -18.18 2.86 -12.40
C GLY A 238 -17.36 2.32 -11.22
N PHE A 239 -17.91 1.43 -10.40
CA PHE A 239 -17.15 0.64 -9.43
C PHE A 239 -16.44 -0.53 -10.12
N SER A 240 -15.29 -0.92 -9.57
CA SER A 240 -14.65 -2.18 -9.93
C SER A 240 -14.16 -2.89 -8.67
N LEU A 241 -14.44 -4.20 -8.57
CA LEU A 241 -14.04 -5.05 -7.44
C LEU A 241 -13.18 -6.19 -7.95
N HIS A 242 -11.98 -6.32 -7.38
CA HIS A 242 -11.03 -7.36 -7.70
C HIS A 242 -10.64 -8.14 -6.45
N ALA A 243 -10.51 -9.48 -6.55
CA ALA A 243 -10.19 -10.36 -5.43
C ALA A 243 -9.21 -11.50 -5.81
N GLY A 244 -8.33 -11.27 -6.78
CA GLY A 244 -7.46 -12.32 -7.34
C GLY A 244 -6.18 -12.63 -6.55
N VAL A 245 -5.77 -11.79 -5.62
CA VAL A 245 -4.50 -11.96 -4.90
C VAL A 245 -4.74 -12.62 -3.55
N THR A 246 -4.08 -13.75 -3.29
CA THR A 246 -4.20 -14.51 -2.04
C THR A 246 -2.83 -14.85 -1.46
N THR A 247 -2.82 -15.16 -0.15
CA THR A 247 -1.67 -15.76 0.55
C THR A 247 -2.15 -16.98 1.33
N ALA A 248 -1.38 -18.06 1.32
CA ALA A 248 -1.59 -19.18 2.23
C ALA A 248 -1.06 -18.84 3.64
N ALA A 249 -1.38 -19.68 4.62
CA ALA A 249 -1.04 -19.47 6.02
C ALA A 249 0.49 -19.40 6.27
N ASP A 250 1.24 -20.18 5.53
CA ASP A 250 2.71 -20.31 5.57
C ASP A 250 3.42 -19.22 4.76
N GLN A 251 2.77 -18.55 3.81
CA GLN A 251 3.35 -17.56 2.92
C GLN A 251 3.52 -16.18 3.57
N ARG A 252 4.17 -16.10 4.75
CA ARG A 252 4.34 -14.83 5.51
C ARG A 252 5.13 -13.79 4.74
N ASP A 253 6.17 -14.16 4.00
CA ASP A 253 6.97 -13.24 3.19
C ASP A 253 6.15 -12.64 2.04
N LYS A 254 5.27 -13.45 1.42
CA LYS A 254 4.35 -12.96 0.39
C LYS A 254 3.34 -11.98 0.99
N LEU A 255 2.80 -12.28 2.16
CA LEU A 255 1.90 -11.40 2.91
C LEU A 255 2.59 -10.06 3.23
N GLU A 256 3.82 -10.10 3.73
CA GLU A 256 4.57 -8.89 4.03
C GLU A 256 4.82 -8.04 2.78
N ARG A 257 5.17 -8.66 1.64
CA ARG A 257 5.30 -7.95 0.35
C ARG A 257 4.00 -7.28 -0.07
N ILE A 258 2.84 -7.94 0.13
CA ILE A 258 1.52 -7.35 -0.14
C ILE A 258 1.26 -6.18 0.80
N CYS A 259 1.49 -6.32 2.10
CA CYS A 259 1.32 -5.24 3.08
C CYS A 259 2.20 -4.03 2.73
N ARG A 260 3.47 -4.24 2.37
CA ARG A 260 4.38 -3.18 1.91
C ARG A 260 3.88 -2.52 0.63
N TYR A 261 3.44 -3.31 -0.35
CA TYR A 261 2.90 -2.78 -1.60
C TYR A 261 1.69 -1.86 -1.37
N ILE A 262 0.80 -2.25 -0.47
CA ILE A 262 -0.41 -1.50 -0.15
C ILE A 262 -0.08 -0.23 0.66
N ALA A 263 0.86 -0.32 1.61
CA ALA A 263 1.26 0.78 2.48
C ALA A 263 2.33 1.72 1.87
N ARG A 264 2.72 1.50 0.61
CA ARG A 264 3.78 2.27 -0.06
C ARG A 264 3.45 3.76 -0.17
N PRO A 265 4.45 4.65 -0.18
CA PRO A 265 4.26 6.06 -0.49
C PRO A 265 3.81 6.26 -1.94
N ALA A 266 3.14 7.39 -2.20
CA ALA A 266 2.69 7.77 -3.55
C ALA A 266 3.87 7.96 -4.50
N VAL A 267 4.91 8.64 -4.02
CA VAL A 267 6.10 8.99 -4.79
C VAL A 267 7.18 7.93 -4.60
N SER A 268 7.81 7.55 -5.69
CA SER A 268 9.04 6.74 -5.70
C SER A 268 10.14 7.56 -6.36
N GLU A 269 11.20 7.84 -5.64
CA GLU A 269 12.37 8.61 -6.11
C GLU A 269 12.94 8.02 -7.39
N LYS A 270 13.07 6.70 -7.48
CA LYS A 270 13.57 5.98 -8.67
C LYS A 270 12.75 6.22 -9.95
N ARG A 271 11.59 6.85 -9.85
CA ARG A 271 10.71 7.17 -10.99
C ARG A 271 10.67 8.66 -11.31
N LEU A 272 11.36 9.47 -10.51
CA LEU A 272 11.48 10.90 -10.73
C LEU A 272 12.79 11.22 -11.45
N SER A 273 12.71 12.15 -12.37
CA SER A 273 13.88 12.79 -13.00
C SER A 273 13.50 14.19 -13.45
N LEU A 274 14.50 15.03 -13.64
CA LEU A 274 14.31 16.35 -14.23
C LEU A 274 14.57 16.28 -15.73
N THR A 275 13.84 17.07 -16.51
CA THR A 275 14.16 17.36 -17.89
C THR A 275 15.21 18.47 -17.96
N HIS A 276 15.83 18.70 -19.13
CA HIS A 276 16.78 19.80 -19.34
C HIS A 276 16.15 21.18 -19.13
N ASN A 277 14.83 21.31 -19.28
CA ASN A 277 14.06 22.53 -19.03
C ASN A 277 13.60 22.67 -17.56
N GLY A 278 14.06 21.82 -16.64
CA GLY A 278 13.69 21.88 -15.24
C GLY A 278 12.30 21.31 -14.90
N GLN A 279 11.59 20.71 -15.86
CA GLN A 279 10.31 20.06 -15.61
C GLN A 279 10.52 18.73 -14.89
N VAL A 280 9.53 18.30 -14.08
CA VAL A 280 9.54 17.03 -13.38
C VAL A 280 8.98 15.92 -14.29
N ARG A 281 9.82 14.96 -14.65
CA ARG A 281 9.43 13.78 -15.41
C ARG A 281 9.19 12.61 -14.46
N TYR A 282 7.98 12.06 -14.47
CA TYR A 282 7.58 10.93 -13.65
C TYR A 282 7.28 9.70 -14.51
N ARG A 283 8.04 8.61 -14.32
CA ARG A 283 7.87 7.36 -15.02
C ARG A 283 6.71 6.56 -14.45
N LEU A 284 5.76 6.13 -15.28
CA LEU A 284 4.67 5.25 -14.89
C LEU A 284 5.21 3.86 -14.52
N LYS A 285 4.57 3.20 -13.54
CA LYS A 285 4.91 1.81 -13.18
C LYS A 285 4.60 0.85 -14.33
N THR A 286 3.47 1.05 -14.97
CA THR A 286 3.01 0.29 -16.13
C THR A 286 2.62 1.30 -17.20
N PRO A 287 3.14 1.19 -18.42
CA PRO A 287 2.72 2.04 -19.51
C PRO A 287 1.20 1.96 -19.76
N TYR A 288 0.61 3.04 -20.20
CA TYR A 288 -0.79 3.02 -20.64
C TYR A 288 -0.93 2.29 -21.98
N LYS A 289 -2.16 1.95 -22.34
CA LYS A 289 -2.45 1.25 -23.60
C LYS A 289 -2.05 2.05 -24.84
N ASP A 290 -2.11 3.37 -24.75
CA ASP A 290 -1.69 4.30 -25.80
C ASP A 290 -0.17 4.45 -25.95
N GLY A 291 0.61 3.71 -25.16
CA GLY A 291 2.08 3.79 -25.18
C GLY A 291 2.67 4.88 -24.27
N THR A 292 1.84 5.58 -23.49
CA THR A 292 2.32 6.56 -22.52
C THR A 292 3.14 5.89 -21.43
N THR A 293 4.38 6.35 -21.25
CA THR A 293 5.33 5.83 -20.25
C THR A 293 5.66 6.84 -19.16
N HIS A 294 5.52 8.12 -19.44
CA HIS A 294 5.86 9.20 -18.52
C HIS A 294 4.79 10.29 -18.49
N VAL A 295 4.72 10.96 -17.36
CA VAL A 295 3.97 12.21 -17.17
C VAL A 295 4.98 13.31 -16.88
N ILE A 296 4.77 14.47 -17.50
CA ILE A 296 5.62 15.65 -17.37
C ILE A 296 4.84 16.73 -16.64
N PHE A 297 5.44 17.27 -15.59
CA PHE A 297 4.84 18.32 -14.76
C PHE A 297 5.74 19.55 -14.72
N GLU A 298 5.14 20.73 -14.75
CA GLU A 298 5.80 21.92 -14.25
C GLU A 298 6.01 21.78 -12.73
N PRO A 299 7.09 22.35 -12.17
CA PRO A 299 7.39 22.19 -10.73
C PRO A 299 6.22 22.56 -9.83
N LEU A 300 5.50 23.65 -10.13
CA LEU A 300 4.35 24.10 -9.36
C LEU A 300 3.16 23.15 -9.49
N ASP A 301 2.85 22.62 -10.69
CA ASP A 301 1.80 21.60 -10.88
C ASP A 301 2.14 20.29 -10.17
N PHE A 302 3.43 19.89 -10.16
CA PHE A 302 3.88 18.74 -9.40
C PHE A 302 3.59 18.90 -7.90
N MET A 303 3.90 20.07 -7.32
CA MET A 303 3.61 20.37 -5.93
C MET A 303 2.11 20.40 -5.65
N ALA A 304 1.31 20.99 -6.53
CA ALA A 304 -0.15 20.99 -6.45
C ALA A 304 -0.74 19.56 -6.44
N ARG A 305 -0.19 18.67 -7.26
CA ARG A 305 -0.57 17.25 -7.27
C ARG A 305 -0.23 16.54 -5.98
N LEU A 306 0.95 16.77 -5.45
CA LEU A 306 1.33 16.19 -4.17
C LEU A 306 0.41 16.70 -3.05
N ALA A 307 0.10 18.00 -3.03
CA ALA A 307 -0.83 18.60 -2.07
C ALA A 307 -2.23 17.96 -2.13
N ALA A 308 -2.76 17.71 -3.34
CA ALA A 308 -4.05 17.04 -3.54
C ALA A 308 -4.09 15.62 -2.94
N LEU A 309 -2.95 14.94 -2.82
CA LEU A 309 -2.86 13.59 -2.25
C LEU A 309 -2.84 13.59 -0.72
N VAL A 310 -2.51 14.71 -0.08
CA VAL A 310 -2.44 14.80 1.38
C VAL A 310 -3.84 14.63 1.96
N PRO A 311 -4.04 13.71 2.91
CA PRO A 311 -5.33 13.60 3.59
C PRO A 311 -5.55 14.80 4.53
N LYS A 312 -6.81 15.13 4.79
CA LYS A 312 -7.15 16.10 5.87
C LYS A 312 -6.52 15.63 7.20
N PRO A 313 -6.19 16.54 8.11
CA PRO A 313 -5.64 16.19 9.43
C PRO A 313 -6.53 15.18 10.17
N ARG A 314 -5.90 14.30 10.96
CA ARG A 314 -6.57 13.27 11.78
C ARG A 314 -7.32 12.19 10.99
N VAL A 315 -7.13 12.09 9.68
CA VAL A 315 -7.70 11.00 8.87
C VAL A 315 -6.84 9.76 8.96
N ASN A 316 -7.40 8.69 9.48
CA ASN A 316 -6.77 7.38 9.51
C ASN A 316 -6.94 6.69 8.16
N LEU A 317 -5.83 6.36 7.48
CA LEU A 317 -5.83 5.65 6.21
C LEU A 317 -5.77 4.12 6.36
N THR A 318 -5.62 3.62 7.59
CA THR A 318 -5.71 2.18 7.90
C THR A 318 -6.90 1.93 8.81
N ARG A 319 -7.77 0.99 8.44
CA ARG A 319 -8.98 0.65 9.20
C ARG A 319 -9.01 -0.84 9.50
N PHE A 320 -9.41 -1.18 10.72
CA PHE A 320 -9.56 -2.55 11.18
C PHE A 320 -11.04 -2.88 11.33
N HIS A 321 -11.45 -4.03 10.79
CA HIS A 321 -12.86 -4.45 10.75
C HIS A 321 -13.04 -5.86 11.30
N GLY A 322 -14.26 -6.13 11.82
CA GLY A 322 -14.65 -7.42 12.31
C GLY A 322 -13.76 -7.92 13.45
N VAL A 323 -13.23 -9.12 13.34
CA VAL A 323 -12.38 -9.71 14.40
C VAL A 323 -11.07 -8.94 14.63
N PHE A 324 -10.65 -8.09 13.68
CA PHE A 324 -9.46 -7.24 13.85
C PHE A 324 -9.76 -5.87 14.44
N ALA A 325 -11.03 -5.51 14.61
CA ALA A 325 -11.41 -4.23 15.20
C ALA A 325 -10.93 -4.14 16.66
N PRO A 326 -10.45 -2.96 17.12
CA PRO A 326 -9.96 -2.81 18.49
C PRO A 326 -10.98 -3.20 19.58
N ASN A 327 -12.27 -3.05 19.26
CA ASN A 327 -13.36 -3.37 20.18
C ASN A 327 -13.89 -4.81 20.07
N SER A 328 -13.33 -5.62 19.19
CA SER A 328 -13.76 -7.01 19.02
C SER A 328 -13.30 -7.88 20.18
N HIS A 329 -14.22 -8.62 20.79
CA HIS A 329 -13.90 -9.60 21.85
C HIS A 329 -12.99 -10.72 21.32
N HIS A 330 -13.16 -11.12 20.05
CA HIS A 330 -12.37 -12.18 19.43
C HIS A 330 -10.96 -11.75 19.03
N ARG A 331 -10.64 -10.45 19.14
CA ARG A 331 -9.32 -9.96 18.74
C ARG A 331 -8.18 -10.60 19.54
N VAL A 332 -8.37 -10.75 20.85
CA VAL A 332 -7.37 -11.33 21.77
C VAL A 332 -7.02 -12.78 21.40
N THR A 333 -8.04 -13.56 21.02
CA THR A 333 -7.85 -14.98 20.68
C THR A 333 -7.35 -15.21 19.25
N ILE A 334 -7.66 -14.29 18.33
CA ILE A 334 -7.39 -14.47 16.89
C ILE A 334 -6.07 -13.83 16.46
N THR A 335 -5.71 -12.66 17.03
CA THR A 335 -4.50 -11.95 16.60
C THR A 335 -3.26 -12.46 17.31
N PRO A 336 -2.09 -12.53 16.62
CA PRO A 336 -0.85 -13.00 17.24
C PRO A 336 -0.43 -12.20 18.49
N ALA A 337 -0.67 -10.89 18.50
CA ALA A 337 -0.33 -10.03 19.63
C ALA A 337 -1.25 -10.21 20.85
N ARG A 338 -2.36 -10.96 20.71
CA ARG A 338 -3.33 -11.25 21.80
C ARG A 338 -3.79 -10.00 22.57
N ARG A 339 -3.96 -8.87 21.87
CA ARG A 339 -4.37 -7.58 22.46
C ARG A 339 -5.77 -7.19 22.04
N GLY A 340 -6.60 -6.75 22.98
CA GLY A 340 -7.97 -6.31 22.73
C GLY A 340 -8.83 -6.34 23.99
N LYS A 341 -10.13 -6.15 23.82
CA LYS A 341 -11.14 -6.38 24.85
C LYS A 341 -11.46 -7.88 24.88
N GLY A 342 -10.99 -8.60 25.85
CA GLY A 342 -11.25 -10.03 26.07
C GLY A 342 -10.34 -10.54 27.14
N LYS A 343 -10.66 -11.69 27.75
CA LYS A 343 -9.75 -12.34 28.69
C LYS A 343 -8.57 -12.92 27.91
N PRO A 344 -7.30 -12.64 28.29
CA PRO A 344 -6.17 -13.35 27.74
C PRO A 344 -6.31 -14.84 28.06
N VAL A 345 -6.05 -15.71 27.12
CA VAL A 345 -5.89 -17.14 27.41
C VAL A 345 -4.51 -17.26 28.05
N ASP A 346 -4.48 -17.64 29.33
CA ASP A 346 -3.24 -17.92 30.03
C ASP A 346 -2.54 -19.11 29.39
N HIS A 347 -1.47 -18.84 28.68
CA HIS A 347 -0.45 -19.81 28.32
C HIS A 347 0.83 -19.43 29.05
N ASP A 348 1.28 -20.33 29.89
CA ASP A 348 2.44 -20.21 30.77
C ASP A 348 3.80 -20.32 30.05
N ASP A 349 3.88 -19.80 28.84
CA ASP A 349 5.11 -19.76 28.06
C ASP A 349 5.70 -18.34 28.06
N GLN A 350 6.85 -18.19 28.70
CA GLN A 350 7.70 -16.98 28.77
C GLN A 350 8.31 -16.61 27.41
N GLU A 351 7.64 -16.86 26.29
CA GLU A 351 8.08 -16.36 25.00
C GLU A 351 7.85 -14.85 24.91
N THR A 352 8.91 -14.11 24.62
CA THR A 352 8.85 -12.67 24.34
C THR A 352 7.78 -12.39 23.30
N THR A 353 6.81 -11.52 23.64
CA THR A 353 5.72 -11.20 22.72
C THR A 353 6.27 -10.64 21.39
N PRO A 354 5.60 -10.88 20.26
CA PRO A 354 6.02 -10.34 18.95
C PRO A 354 6.28 -8.83 18.96
N GLU A 355 5.58 -8.11 19.83
CA GLU A 355 5.80 -6.67 20.00
C GLU A 355 7.10 -6.35 20.74
N GLN A 356 7.44 -7.09 21.78
CA GLN A 356 8.73 -6.92 22.46
C GLN A 356 9.88 -7.27 21.51
N GLN A 357 9.73 -8.29 20.67
CA GLN A 357 10.70 -8.61 19.62
C GLN A 357 10.78 -7.50 18.57
N ARG A 358 9.65 -6.90 18.19
CA ARG A 358 9.61 -5.79 17.22
C ARG A 358 10.16 -4.48 17.79
N GLN A 359 9.86 -4.15 19.04
CA GLN A 359 10.45 -2.99 19.75
C GLN A 359 11.96 -3.11 19.89
N LYS A 360 12.46 -4.33 20.05
CA LYS A 360 13.89 -4.64 20.10
C LYS A 360 14.53 -4.72 18.71
N MET A 361 13.73 -4.67 17.62
CA MET A 361 14.26 -4.73 16.27
C MET A 361 14.98 -3.44 15.90
N THR A 362 16.30 -3.51 15.81
CA THR A 362 17.14 -2.38 15.37
C THR A 362 16.82 -1.96 13.94
N TRP A 363 17.21 -0.74 13.57
CA TRP A 363 17.11 -0.26 12.19
C TRP A 363 17.84 -1.20 11.20
N ALA A 364 19.00 -1.71 11.57
CA ALA A 364 19.76 -2.68 10.80
C ALA A 364 18.94 -3.93 10.48
N ARG A 365 18.30 -4.53 11.47
CA ARG A 365 17.43 -5.72 11.27
C ARG A 365 16.22 -5.40 10.38
N ARG A 366 15.67 -4.18 10.44
CA ARG A 366 14.60 -3.75 9.54
C ARG A 366 15.07 -3.64 8.09
N LEU A 367 16.25 -3.09 7.85
CA LEU A 367 16.87 -3.04 6.52
C LEU A 367 17.12 -4.44 5.97
N LYS A 368 17.67 -5.35 6.77
CA LYS A 368 17.86 -6.75 6.39
C LYS A 368 16.54 -7.43 6.02
N ARG A 369 15.52 -7.29 6.85
CA ARG A 369 14.20 -7.90 6.62
C ARG A 369 13.52 -7.42 5.33
N VAL A 370 13.66 -6.16 4.99
CA VAL A 370 12.90 -5.53 3.88
C VAL A 370 13.66 -5.53 2.58
N PHE A 371 14.95 -5.17 2.66
CA PHE A 371 15.77 -4.94 1.48
C PHE A 371 16.82 -6.04 1.28
N ASN A 372 16.89 -7.00 2.20
CA ASN A 372 17.95 -8.01 2.27
C ASN A 372 19.36 -7.37 2.35
N PHE A 373 19.43 -6.18 2.95
CA PHE A 373 20.65 -5.41 3.08
C PHE A 373 21.14 -5.50 4.53
N ASP A 374 22.25 -6.21 4.74
CA ASP A 374 22.82 -6.43 6.06
C ASP A 374 23.90 -5.40 6.35
N ILE A 375 23.60 -4.41 7.19
CA ILE A 375 24.58 -3.39 7.61
C ILE A 375 25.35 -3.80 8.86
N GLU A 376 25.05 -4.96 9.44
CA GLU A 376 25.75 -5.48 10.62
C GLU A 376 26.89 -6.43 10.21
N VAL A 377 27.00 -6.75 8.91
CA VAL A 377 28.05 -7.64 8.36
C VAL A 377 28.75 -6.96 7.19
N CYS A 378 30.06 -6.97 7.20
CA CYS A 378 30.88 -6.44 6.10
C CYS A 378 30.80 -7.34 4.87
N GLU A 379 30.42 -6.79 3.70
CA GLU A 379 30.32 -7.55 2.45
C GLU A 379 31.69 -8.10 1.97
N ARG A 380 32.80 -7.47 2.36
CA ARG A 380 34.15 -7.88 1.93
C ARG A 380 34.77 -8.98 2.78
N CYS A 381 34.57 -8.95 4.10
CA CYS A 381 35.24 -9.86 5.04
C CYS A 381 34.29 -10.67 5.91
N ALA A 382 32.99 -10.50 5.77
CA ALA A 382 31.94 -11.10 6.61
C ALA A 382 32.10 -10.82 8.13
N GLY A 383 32.97 -9.89 8.51
CA GLY A 383 33.14 -9.47 9.90
C GLY A 383 32.00 -8.59 10.39
N PRO A 384 31.83 -8.49 11.73
CA PRO A 384 30.75 -7.66 12.31
C PRO A 384 31.01 -6.17 12.06
N VAL A 385 29.97 -5.45 11.66
CA VAL A 385 29.97 -3.98 11.47
C VAL A 385 29.04 -3.35 12.50
N ARG A 386 29.47 -2.24 13.08
CA ARG A 386 28.66 -1.48 14.03
C ARG A 386 28.43 -0.06 13.51
N VAL A 387 27.16 0.36 13.53
CA VAL A 387 26.81 1.76 13.25
C VAL A 387 27.27 2.63 14.43
N ILE A 388 28.20 3.53 14.17
CA ILE A 388 28.79 4.41 15.20
C ILE A 388 28.15 5.80 15.22
N ALA A 389 27.62 6.27 14.09
CA ALA A 389 26.94 7.56 13.97
C ALA A 389 25.92 7.56 12.84
N CYS A 390 24.95 8.47 12.94
CA CYS A 390 24.04 8.83 11.85
C CYS A 390 24.27 10.33 11.57
N ILE A 391 24.62 10.66 10.32
CA ILE A 391 24.97 12.03 9.90
C ILE A 391 23.83 12.51 9.01
N ASP A 392 23.18 13.61 9.43
CA ASP A 392 22.01 14.17 8.73
C ASP A 392 22.32 15.51 8.03
N ASP A 393 23.49 16.11 8.28
CA ASP A 393 23.90 17.37 7.66
C ASP A 393 24.34 17.14 6.20
N PRO A 394 23.66 17.76 5.20
CA PRO A 394 23.97 17.57 3.79
C PRO A 394 25.40 18.00 3.41
N ALA A 395 25.95 19.04 4.05
CA ALA A 395 27.31 19.53 3.76
C ALA A 395 28.35 18.51 4.24
N VAL A 396 28.15 17.95 5.43
CA VAL A 396 29.02 16.90 5.98
C VAL A 396 28.90 15.61 5.15
N ILE A 397 27.68 15.21 4.73
CA ILE A 397 27.47 14.05 3.86
C ILE A 397 28.23 14.23 2.55
N ASN A 398 28.10 15.39 1.88
CA ASN A 398 28.80 15.66 0.63
C ASN A 398 30.32 15.65 0.79
N ALA A 399 30.85 16.23 1.88
CA ALA A 399 32.26 16.19 2.16
C ALA A 399 32.81 14.77 2.34
N ILE A 400 32.07 13.92 3.08
CA ILE A 400 32.45 12.51 3.30
C ILE A 400 32.39 11.73 1.97
N LEU A 401 31.31 11.87 1.20
CA LEU A 401 31.17 11.16 -0.08
C LEU A 401 32.25 11.58 -1.09
N THR A 402 32.58 12.86 -1.16
CA THR A 402 33.68 13.39 -2.00
C THR A 402 35.03 12.83 -1.57
N HIS A 403 35.28 12.74 -0.27
CA HIS A 403 36.50 12.14 0.26
C HIS A 403 36.62 10.67 -0.08
N LEU A 404 35.51 9.90 0.08
CA LEU A 404 35.49 8.46 -0.24
C LEU A 404 35.70 8.23 -1.74
N ALA A 405 35.06 9.01 -2.62
CA ALA A 405 35.25 8.92 -4.06
C ALA A 405 36.72 9.15 -4.47
N LYS A 406 37.35 10.19 -3.93
CA LYS A 406 38.78 10.47 -4.15
C LYS A 406 39.68 9.34 -3.65
N LYS A 407 39.35 8.73 -2.53
CA LYS A 407 40.10 7.62 -1.97
C LYS A 407 39.98 6.38 -2.87
N GLU A 408 38.79 6.06 -3.39
CA GLU A 408 38.57 4.95 -4.35
C GLU A 408 39.33 5.19 -5.67
N GLU A 409 39.34 6.43 -6.17
CA GLU A 409 40.13 6.78 -7.37
C GLU A 409 41.63 6.58 -7.14
N ASN A 410 42.14 7.00 -5.99
CA ASN A 410 43.55 6.81 -5.62
C ASN A 410 43.91 5.33 -5.44
N GLU A 411 43.02 4.55 -4.81
CA GLU A 411 43.22 3.08 -4.66
C GLU A 411 43.18 2.35 -6.01
N ARG A 412 42.31 2.76 -6.94
CA ARG A 412 42.30 2.22 -8.33
C ARG A 412 43.55 2.60 -9.10
N ALA A 413 44.03 3.82 -8.93
CA ALA A 413 45.30 4.28 -9.56
C ALA A 413 46.54 3.60 -8.98
N ALA A 414 46.48 3.22 -7.70
CA ALA A 414 47.59 2.52 -7.02
C ALA A 414 47.61 1.01 -7.25
N THR A 415 46.52 0.42 -7.78
CA THR A 415 46.49 -1.02 -8.09
C THR A 415 47.08 -1.25 -9.48
N PRO A 416 48.25 -1.87 -9.62
CA PRO A 416 48.81 -2.17 -10.94
C PRO A 416 47.80 -3.01 -11.73
N THR A 417 47.50 -2.58 -12.92
CA THR A 417 46.63 -3.28 -13.87
C THR A 417 47.24 -4.66 -14.12
N ARG A 418 46.71 -5.71 -13.48
CA ARG A 418 47.14 -7.06 -13.74
C ARG A 418 46.77 -7.33 -15.19
N ALA A 419 47.80 -7.56 -16.03
CA ALA A 419 47.61 -7.94 -17.42
C ALA A 419 46.60 -9.13 -17.48
N PRO A 420 45.65 -9.13 -18.41
CA PRO A 420 44.75 -10.27 -18.57
C PRO A 420 45.59 -11.53 -18.72
N PRO A 421 45.24 -12.67 -18.12
CA PRO A 421 45.96 -13.92 -18.27
C PRO A 421 46.09 -14.20 -19.75
N ALA A 422 47.33 -14.45 -20.18
CA ALA A 422 47.60 -14.81 -21.56
C ALA A 422 46.71 -16.00 -21.95
N ILE A 423 45.90 -15.79 -23.01
CA ILE A 423 45.08 -16.84 -23.58
C ILE A 423 46.02 -18.04 -23.86
N THR A 424 45.79 -19.13 -23.15
CA THR A 424 46.62 -20.31 -23.22
C THR A 424 46.57 -20.85 -24.63
N LEU A 425 47.72 -21.27 -25.17
CA LEU A 425 47.91 -21.88 -26.51
C LEU A 425 46.85 -22.94 -26.88
N ILE A 426 46.20 -23.53 -25.89
CA ILE A 426 45.11 -24.52 -26.05
C ILE A 426 43.85 -23.91 -26.68
N GLU A 427 43.48 -22.68 -26.33
CA GLU A 427 42.31 -22.01 -26.92
C GLU A 427 42.58 -21.58 -28.38
N GLN A 428 43.80 -21.25 -28.72
CA GLN A 428 44.19 -20.98 -30.12
C GLN A 428 44.17 -22.22 -30.99
N GLN A 429 44.48 -23.39 -30.46
CA GLN A 429 44.41 -24.67 -31.20
C GLN A 429 42.96 -25.15 -31.38
N LEU A 430 42.09 -24.95 -30.42
CA LEU A 430 40.66 -25.24 -30.55
C LEU A 430 39.93 -24.34 -31.57
N ALA A 431 40.29 -23.05 -31.66
CA ALA A 431 39.74 -22.13 -32.66
C ALA A 431 40.22 -22.43 -34.10
N GLN A 432 41.34 -23.13 -34.28
CA GLN A 432 41.81 -23.57 -35.59
C GLN A 432 41.17 -24.89 -36.07
N LEU A 433 40.70 -25.73 -35.13
CA LEU A 433 40.01 -26.98 -35.48
C LEU A 433 38.54 -26.78 -35.89
N THR A 434 37.89 -25.71 -35.42
CA THR A 434 36.51 -25.37 -35.79
C THR A 434 36.36 -24.58 -37.10
N ARG A 435 37.46 -24.22 -37.76
CA ARG A 435 37.45 -23.58 -39.09
C ARG A 435 37.70 -24.53 -40.27
N LYS A 436 37.76 -25.83 -40.03
CA LYS A 436 38.01 -26.86 -41.07
C LYS A 436 36.92 -27.93 -41.16
N THR A 437 35.71 -27.64 -40.69
CA THR A 437 34.52 -28.45 -40.99
C THR A 437 33.43 -27.63 -41.63
#